data_2b4c273a617247e84646ad648d49692d
#
_entry.id   2b4c273a617247e84646ad648d49692d
#
_cell.length_a   1.000
_cell.length_b   1.000
_cell.length_c   1.000
_cell.angle_alpha   90.00
_cell.angle_beta   90.00
_cell.angle_gamma   90.00
#
_symmetry.space_group_name_H-M   'P 1'
#
loop_
_entity.id
_entity.type
_entity.pdbx_description
1 polymer ?
#
loop_
_entity_poly.entity_id
_entity_poly.type
_entity_poly.pdbx_seq_one_letter_code
_entity_poly.pdbx_strand_id
1 'polypeptide(L)'
;MLKLGIIGTSWISHEFIKAAHQTGHYRLQAVYSRKMKTAQDFGEPYGVISYYTDLVDFLESELDVVYIASPNSLHYAQAKLAILAKKHVIIEKPAVTTPSEWKELEKLAKDHHV
;
A
#
# COMPACT_ATOMS: atom_id res chain seq x y z
N MET A 1 7.59 14.19 -6.32
CA MET A 1 7.36 13.26 -5.20
C MET A 1 6.50 12.10 -5.65
N LEU A 2 6.86 10.92 -5.20
CA LEU A 2 6.03 9.74 -5.44
C LEU A 2 4.80 9.77 -4.53
N LYS A 3 3.66 9.45 -5.09
CA LYS A 3 2.37 9.42 -4.37
C LYS A 3 2.22 8.05 -3.73
N LEU A 4 2.19 8.03 -2.41
CA LEU A 4 2.16 6.82 -1.60
C LEU A 4 0.75 6.52 -1.11
N GLY A 5 0.31 5.28 -1.29
CA GLY A 5 -0.93 4.76 -0.71
C GLY A 5 -0.60 3.75 0.39
N ILE A 6 -1.41 3.71 1.44
CA ILE A 6 -1.21 2.82 2.58
C ILE A 6 -2.36 1.83 2.69
N ILE A 7 -2.02 0.56 2.83
CA ILE A 7 -2.95 -0.51 3.23
C ILE A 7 -2.47 -1.02 4.59
N GLY A 8 -3.30 -0.87 5.63
CA GLY A 8 -2.94 -1.21 6.99
C GLY A 8 -2.68 0.04 7.81
N THR A 9 -3.31 0.12 8.98
CA THR A 9 -3.34 1.34 9.79
C THR A 9 -2.75 1.10 11.18
N SER A 10 -1.72 0.24 11.28
CA SER A 10 -1.03 -0.05 12.54
C SER A 10 0.11 0.94 12.79
N TRP A 11 0.75 0.81 13.97
CA TRP A 11 1.88 1.67 14.33
C TRP A 11 3.07 1.51 13.37
N ILE A 12 3.25 0.32 12.78
CA ILE A 12 4.36 0.08 11.84
C ILE A 12 4.17 0.92 10.57
N SER A 13 2.93 1.14 10.14
CA SER A 13 2.64 2.00 9.01
C SER A 13 2.98 3.45 9.32
N HIS A 14 2.73 3.93 10.55
CA HIS A 14 3.16 5.26 10.96
C HIS A 14 4.68 5.42 10.90
N GLU A 15 5.43 4.41 11.36
CA GLU A 15 6.90 4.45 11.31
C GLU A 15 7.39 4.50 9.87
N PHE A 16 6.77 3.71 8.98
CA PHE A 16 7.12 3.73 7.56
C PHE A 16 6.89 5.11 6.95
N ILE A 17 5.74 5.73 7.22
CA ILE A 17 5.41 7.05 6.66
C ILE A 17 6.41 8.10 7.15
N LYS A 18 6.75 8.09 8.42
CA LYS A 18 7.74 9.03 8.96
C LYS A 18 9.07 8.89 8.23
N ALA A 19 9.55 7.66 8.05
CA ALA A 19 10.80 7.41 7.35
C ALA A 19 10.71 7.85 5.87
N ALA A 20 9.60 7.52 5.21
CA ALA A 20 9.39 7.91 3.81
C ALA A 20 9.36 9.42 3.63
N HIS A 21 8.67 10.14 4.51
CA HIS A 21 8.62 11.60 4.45
C HIS A 21 9.98 12.25 4.70
N GLN A 22 10.81 11.64 5.56
CA GLN A 22 12.17 12.15 5.82
C GLN A 22 13.06 12.11 4.59
N THR A 23 12.81 11.20 3.65
CA THR A 23 13.60 11.15 2.41
C THR A 23 13.28 12.30 1.46
N GLY A 24 12.13 12.93 1.59
CA GLY A 24 11.67 13.97 0.67
C GLY A 24 11.18 13.45 -0.67
N HIS A 25 11.16 12.12 -0.87
CA HIS A 25 10.77 11.51 -2.16
C HIS A 25 9.34 11.01 -2.20
N TYR A 26 8.65 10.93 -1.05
CA TYR A 26 7.31 10.37 -0.94
C TYR A 26 6.35 11.32 -0.24
N ARG A 27 5.08 11.26 -0.64
CA ARG A 27 3.99 11.95 0.03
C ARG A 27 2.84 10.98 0.23
N LEU A 28 2.32 10.89 1.45
CA LEU A 28 1.13 10.09 1.71
C LEU A 28 -0.07 10.74 1.02
N GLN A 29 -0.64 10.02 0.04
CA GLN A 29 -1.72 10.51 -0.81
C GLN A 29 -3.06 9.94 -0.40
N ALA A 30 -3.12 8.65 -0.03
CA ALA A 30 -4.37 7.97 0.24
C ALA A 30 -4.19 6.86 1.27
N VAL A 31 -5.26 6.57 2.01
CA VAL A 31 -5.30 5.50 3.00
C VAL A 31 -6.47 4.59 2.69
N TYR A 32 -6.22 3.29 2.67
CA TYR A 32 -7.25 2.27 2.59
C TYR A 32 -7.42 1.57 3.93
N SER A 33 -8.67 1.40 4.36
CA SER A 33 -9.03 0.59 5.52
C SER A 33 -10.43 0.02 5.28
N ARG A 34 -10.76 -1.08 5.96
CA ARG A 34 -12.11 -1.64 5.86
C ARG A 34 -13.17 -0.72 6.47
N LYS A 35 -12.76 0.20 7.34
CA LYS A 35 -13.66 1.17 7.98
C LYS A 35 -13.17 2.59 7.68
N MET A 36 -14.07 3.44 7.23
CA MET A 36 -13.75 4.83 6.91
C MET A 36 -13.16 5.58 8.09
N LYS A 37 -13.74 5.39 9.29
CA LYS A 37 -13.24 6.05 10.50
C LYS A 37 -11.78 5.68 10.79
N THR A 38 -11.42 4.40 10.65
CA THR A 38 -10.05 3.94 10.87
C THR A 38 -9.09 4.59 9.87
N ALA A 39 -9.48 4.68 8.60
CA ALA A 39 -8.67 5.33 7.59
C ALA A 39 -8.46 6.81 7.90
N GLN A 40 -9.53 7.51 8.25
CA GLN A 40 -9.47 8.94 8.57
C GLN A 40 -8.62 9.22 9.80
N ASP A 41 -8.81 8.45 10.88
CA ASP A 41 -8.04 8.60 12.11
C ASP A 41 -6.54 8.40 11.85
N PHE A 42 -6.20 7.48 10.95
CA PHE A 42 -4.80 7.23 10.60
C PHE A 42 -4.20 8.37 9.77
N GLY A 43 -4.89 8.80 8.72
CA GLY A 43 -4.33 9.72 7.73
C GLY A 43 -4.45 11.20 8.06
N GLU A 44 -5.40 11.56 8.92
CA GLU A 44 -5.66 12.96 9.25
C GLU A 44 -4.42 13.72 9.75
N PRO A 45 -3.59 13.16 10.66
CA PRO A 45 -2.39 13.85 11.13
C PRO A 45 -1.38 14.17 10.01
N TYR A 46 -1.45 13.49 8.87
CA TYR A 46 -0.57 13.70 7.73
C TYR A 46 -1.18 14.61 6.67
N GLY A 47 -2.37 15.13 6.91
CA GLY A 47 -3.04 16.00 5.94
C GLY A 47 -3.71 15.27 4.78
N VAL A 48 -3.91 13.96 4.88
CA VAL A 48 -4.56 13.17 3.84
C VAL A 48 -6.04 13.51 3.79
N ILE A 49 -6.57 13.65 2.57
CA ILE A 49 -8.01 13.88 2.34
C ILE A 49 -8.66 12.77 1.51
N SER A 50 -7.88 11.84 0.98
CA SER A 50 -8.39 10.74 0.16
C SER A 50 -8.37 9.44 0.94
N TYR A 51 -9.56 8.97 1.30
CA TYR A 51 -9.75 7.75 2.09
C TYR A 51 -10.65 6.78 1.35
N TYR A 52 -10.32 5.50 1.43
CA TYR A 52 -11.03 4.46 0.69
C TYR A 52 -11.37 3.27 1.58
N THR A 53 -12.55 2.71 1.38
CA THR A 53 -12.97 1.45 1.98
C THR A 53 -13.13 0.35 0.94
N ASP A 54 -13.04 0.70 -0.35
CA ASP A 54 -13.04 -0.24 -1.46
C ASP A 54 -11.63 -0.31 -2.04
N LEU A 55 -11.06 -1.51 -2.07
CA LEU A 55 -9.67 -1.71 -2.49
C LEU A 55 -9.47 -1.37 -3.97
N VAL A 56 -10.44 -1.70 -4.83
CA VAL A 56 -10.33 -1.42 -6.26
C VAL A 56 -10.31 0.09 -6.49
N ASP A 57 -11.22 0.84 -5.84
CA ASP A 57 -11.23 2.29 -5.95
C ASP A 57 -9.91 2.91 -5.47
N PHE A 58 -9.39 2.39 -4.36
CA PHE A 58 -8.10 2.83 -3.83
C PHE A 58 -6.97 2.63 -4.85
N LEU A 59 -6.91 1.43 -5.44
CA LEU A 59 -5.85 1.09 -6.39
C LEU A 59 -5.99 1.79 -7.74
N GLU A 60 -7.19 2.23 -8.10
CA GLU A 60 -7.43 3.01 -9.32
C GLU A 60 -7.14 4.49 -9.15
N SER A 61 -6.93 4.96 -7.91
CA SER A 61 -6.61 6.35 -7.66
C SER A 61 -5.18 6.69 -8.10
N GLU A 62 -4.84 7.98 -8.07
CA GLU A 62 -3.51 8.46 -8.48
C GLU A 62 -2.45 8.11 -7.43
N LEU A 63 -1.89 6.90 -7.55
CA LEU A 63 -0.81 6.41 -6.69
C LEU A 63 0.35 5.92 -7.54
N ASP A 64 1.56 6.12 -7.04
CA ASP A 64 2.78 5.56 -7.64
C ASP A 64 3.22 4.30 -6.93
N VAL A 65 3.07 4.27 -5.60
CA VAL A 65 3.54 3.20 -4.73
C VAL A 65 2.47 2.86 -3.71
N VAL A 66 2.32 1.58 -3.41
CA VAL A 66 1.42 1.08 -2.36
C VAL A 66 2.24 0.33 -1.32
N TYR A 67 2.14 0.75 -0.06
CA TYR A 67 2.75 0.06 1.07
C TYR A 67 1.72 -0.84 1.73
N ILE A 68 2.02 -2.12 1.84
CA ILE A 68 1.10 -3.13 2.37
C ILE A 68 1.60 -3.62 3.72
N ALA A 69 0.86 -3.29 4.79
CA ALA A 69 1.11 -3.70 6.16
C ALA A 69 -0.15 -4.28 6.82
N SER A 70 -1.02 -4.86 6.02
CA SER A 70 -2.23 -5.56 6.47
C SER A 70 -1.87 -6.92 7.11
N PRO A 71 -2.85 -7.66 7.67
CA PRO A 71 -2.58 -9.02 8.14
C PRO A 71 -1.94 -9.90 7.07
N ASN A 72 -0.97 -10.72 7.46
CA ASN A 72 -0.14 -11.51 6.54
C ASN A 72 -0.93 -12.31 5.51
N SER A 73 -2.07 -12.86 5.90
CA SER A 73 -2.93 -13.66 5.02
C SER A 73 -3.47 -12.88 3.82
N LEU A 74 -3.44 -11.55 3.88
CA LEU A 74 -3.97 -10.69 2.80
C LEU A 74 -2.88 -10.16 1.88
N HIS A 75 -1.60 -10.28 2.24
CA HIS A 75 -0.50 -9.66 1.50
C HIS A 75 -0.46 -10.09 0.04
N TYR A 76 -0.55 -11.38 -0.23
CA TYR A 76 -0.48 -11.90 -1.59
C TYR A 76 -1.58 -11.32 -2.48
N ALA A 77 -2.83 -11.42 -2.05
CA ALA A 77 -3.97 -10.96 -2.84
C ALA A 77 -3.91 -9.45 -3.08
N GLN A 78 -3.58 -8.68 -2.06
CA GLN A 78 -3.49 -7.23 -2.17
C GLN A 78 -2.32 -6.80 -3.06
N ALA A 79 -1.16 -7.45 -2.93
CA ALA A 79 0.00 -7.17 -3.77
C ALA A 79 -0.30 -7.49 -5.23
N LYS A 80 -0.96 -8.61 -5.49
CA LYS A 80 -1.33 -9.00 -6.86
C LYS A 80 -2.23 -7.95 -7.50
N LEU A 81 -3.27 -7.50 -6.79
CA LEU A 81 -4.17 -6.47 -7.31
C LEU A 81 -3.45 -5.15 -7.57
N ALA A 82 -2.54 -4.75 -6.67
CA ALA A 82 -1.77 -3.52 -6.83
C ALA A 82 -0.86 -3.59 -8.07
N ILE A 83 -0.19 -4.71 -8.29
CA ILE A 83 0.66 -4.91 -9.46
C ILE A 83 -0.16 -4.87 -10.75
N LEU A 84 -1.33 -5.52 -10.74
CA LEU A 84 -2.22 -5.50 -11.91
C LEU A 84 -2.74 -4.08 -12.19
N ALA A 85 -2.84 -3.24 -11.18
CA ALA A 85 -3.18 -1.82 -11.33
C ALA A 85 -1.97 -0.96 -11.69
N LYS A 86 -0.82 -1.57 -11.96
CA LYS A 86 0.44 -0.92 -12.35
C LYS A 86 1.02 0.00 -11.27
N LYS A 87 0.87 -0.39 -10.00
CA LYS A 87 1.46 0.32 -8.87
C LYS A 87 2.70 -0.42 -8.38
N HIS A 88 3.73 0.33 -8.00
CA HIS A 88 4.86 -0.26 -7.29
C HIS A 88 4.40 -0.69 -5.91
N VAL A 89 4.99 -1.76 -5.38
CA VAL A 89 4.53 -2.36 -4.13
C VAL A 89 5.69 -2.53 -3.16
N ILE A 90 5.46 -2.13 -1.91
CA ILE A 90 6.35 -2.42 -0.78
C ILE A 90 5.52 -3.23 0.20
N ILE A 91 5.98 -4.44 0.55
CA ILE A 91 5.23 -5.35 1.42
C ILE A 91 6.00 -5.56 2.71
N GLU A 92 5.32 -5.39 3.86
CA GLU A 92 5.89 -5.67 5.18
C GLU A 92 6.08 -7.16 5.36
N LYS A 93 7.13 -7.55 6.09
CA LYS A 93 7.45 -8.97 6.31
C LYS A 93 6.58 -9.60 7.38
N PRO A 94 6.24 -10.90 7.24
CA PRO A 94 6.53 -11.75 6.08
C PRO A 94 5.68 -11.35 4.87
N ALA A 95 6.32 -11.25 3.70
CA ALA A 95 5.66 -10.70 2.51
C ALA A 95 4.54 -11.61 2.01
N VAL A 96 4.82 -12.90 1.87
CA VAL A 96 3.84 -13.90 1.39
C VAL A 96 4.10 -15.24 2.08
N THR A 97 3.15 -16.16 1.98
CA THR A 97 3.21 -17.42 2.72
C THR A 97 3.99 -18.51 2.03
N THR A 98 4.15 -18.46 0.70
CA THR A 98 4.85 -19.52 -0.05
C THR A 98 5.83 -18.95 -1.08
N PRO A 99 6.90 -19.70 -1.40
CA PRO A 99 7.83 -19.29 -2.47
C PRO A 99 7.16 -19.18 -3.84
N SER A 100 6.15 -20.01 -4.13
CA SER A 100 5.45 -19.95 -5.41
C SER A 100 4.64 -18.67 -5.56
N GLU A 101 4.03 -18.18 -4.49
CA GLU A 101 3.33 -16.91 -4.49
C GLU A 101 4.30 -15.75 -4.75
N TRP A 102 5.48 -15.80 -4.11
CA TRP A 102 6.49 -14.77 -4.30
C TRP A 102 6.96 -14.71 -5.75
N LYS A 103 7.23 -15.88 -6.35
CA LYS A 103 7.65 -15.96 -7.76
C LYS A 103 6.58 -15.44 -8.71
N GLU A 104 5.32 -15.73 -8.42
CA GLU A 104 4.21 -15.21 -9.20
C GLU A 104 4.16 -13.68 -9.16
N LEU A 105 4.31 -13.09 -7.97
CA LEU A 105 4.32 -11.64 -7.80
C LEU A 105 5.50 -11.00 -8.54
N GLU A 106 6.69 -11.59 -8.46
CA GLU A 106 7.86 -11.09 -9.16
C GLU A 106 7.64 -11.08 -10.68
N LYS A 107 7.06 -12.14 -11.22
CA LYS A 107 6.76 -12.23 -12.64
C LYS A 107 5.72 -11.19 -13.06
N LEU A 108 4.65 -11.05 -12.27
CA LEU A 108 3.62 -10.06 -12.56
C LEU A 108 4.19 -8.64 -12.52
N ALA A 109 5.02 -8.33 -11.53
CA ALA A 109 5.65 -7.03 -11.42
C ALA A 109 6.50 -6.73 -12.64
N LYS A 110 7.31 -7.69 -13.08
CA LYS A 110 8.15 -7.55 -14.27
C LYS A 110 7.31 -7.33 -15.54
N ASP A 111 6.25 -8.13 -15.70
CA ASP A 111 5.36 -8.03 -16.87
C ASP A 111 4.62 -6.70 -16.93
N HIS A 112 4.38 -6.05 -15.78
CA HIS A 112 3.68 -4.76 -15.69
C HIS A 112 4.61 -3.58 -15.44
N HIS A 113 5.92 -3.78 -15.47
CA HIS A 113 6.96 -2.75 -15.33
C HIS A 113 6.89 -2.00 -13.96
N VAL A 114 6.63 -2.72 -12.88
CA VAL A 114 6.56 -2.13 -11.53
C VAL A 114 7.42 -2.84 -10.51
#